data_62c68a8859598057192f176a3c99fee1
#
_entry.id   62c68a8859598057192f176a3c99fee1
#
_cell.length_a   1.000
_cell.length_b   1.000
_cell.length_c   1.000
_cell.angle_alpha   90.00
_cell.angle_beta   90.00
_cell.angle_gamma   90.00
#
_symmetry.space_group_name_H-M   'P 1'
#
loop_
_entity.id
_entity.type
_entity.pdbx_description
1 polymer ?
#
loop_
_entity_poly.entity_id
_entity_poly.type
_entity_poly.pdbx_seq_one_letter_code
_entity_poly.pdbx_strand_id
1 'polypeptide(L)'
;MADTLRSNFDISDGTTAIELSTVADSTTTYQTILSISLCNTSTSVDHTFDIYIKDVDGGHDGGGANTLYYLYITQSLPALSTFIHNDKIMMQDNEELYMVLDSNSSPVNSVHIITSYLEQT
;
A
#
# COMPACT_ATOMS: atom_id res chain seq x y z
N MET A 1 -12.05 -16.85 -16.41
CA MET A 1 -11.45 -15.88 -15.48
C MET A 1 -12.00 -16.15 -14.09
N ALA A 2 -11.14 -16.29 -13.13
CA ALA A 2 -11.54 -16.49 -11.74
C ALA A 2 -11.35 -15.18 -10.97
N ASP A 3 -12.34 -14.84 -10.14
CA ASP A 3 -12.30 -13.66 -9.30
C ASP A 3 -12.25 -14.13 -7.85
N THR A 4 -11.28 -13.60 -7.10
CA THR A 4 -11.10 -13.98 -5.69
C THR A 4 -10.94 -12.72 -4.85
N LEU A 5 -11.80 -12.55 -3.85
CA LEU A 5 -11.66 -11.50 -2.85
C LEU A 5 -10.62 -11.90 -1.82
N ARG A 6 -9.71 -10.99 -1.51
CA ARG A 6 -8.63 -11.23 -0.55
C ARG A 6 -8.42 -10.04 0.35
N SER A 7 -7.81 -10.30 1.50
CA SER A 7 -7.37 -9.27 2.45
C SER A 7 -5.98 -9.58 2.93
N ASN A 8 -5.15 -8.56 3.03
CA ASN A 8 -3.84 -8.64 3.67
C ASN A 8 -3.86 -7.81 4.95
N PHE A 9 -3.22 -8.34 5.99
CA PHE A 9 -3.07 -7.64 7.26
C PHE A 9 -1.58 -7.42 7.50
N ASP A 10 -1.20 -6.19 7.79
CA ASP A 10 0.19 -5.80 8.02
C ASP A 10 0.30 -4.90 9.23
N ILE A 11 1.50 -4.83 9.81
CA ILE A 11 1.82 -3.93 10.91
C ILE A 11 3.08 -3.17 10.52
N SER A 12 3.11 -1.87 10.80
CA SER A 12 4.28 -1.05 10.51
C SER A 12 5.52 -1.53 11.27
N ASP A 13 6.69 -1.31 10.68
CA ASP A 13 7.98 -1.63 11.28
C ASP A 13 8.90 -0.42 11.11
N GLY A 14 8.77 0.53 12.02
CA GLY A 14 9.51 1.78 11.93
C GLY A 14 9.19 2.54 10.64
N THR A 15 10.23 2.96 9.95
CA THR A 15 10.11 3.64 8.66
C THR A 15 10.38 2.71 7.47
N THR A 16 10.40 1.39 7.69
CA THR A 16 10.55 0.41 6.64
C THR A 16 9.31 0.39 5.74
N ALA A 17 9.52 0.38 4.43
CA ALA A 17 8.42 0.26 3.49
C ALA A 17 7.75 -1.11 3.63
N ILE A 18 6.43 -1.13 3.76
CA ILE A 18 5.62 -2.34 3.91
C ILE A 18 4.91 -2.62 2.58
N GLU A 19 5.15 -3.79 2.01
CA GLU A 19 4.46 -4.21 0.80
C GLU A 19 3.04 -4.63 1.14
N LEU A 20 2.06 -3.89 0.63
CA LEU A 20 0.65 -4.15 0.89
C LEU A 20 0.07 -5.17 -0.06
N SER A 21 0.54 -5.17 -1.30
CA SER A 21 0.11 -6.11 -2.32
C SER A 21 1.09 -6.10 -3.48
N THR A 22 1.15 -7.21 -4.21
CA THR A 22 2.01 -7.33 -5.39
C THR A 22 1.34 -8.18 -6.45
N VAL A 23 1.53 -7.78 -7.70
CA VAL A 23 1.22 -8.63 -8.85
C VAL A 23 2.55 -9.07 -9.43
N ALA A 24 2.80 -10.38 -9.39
CA ALA A 24 4.02 -10.96 -9.92
C ALA A 24 4.06 -10.87 -11.45
N ASP A 25 5.18 -11.28 -12.03
CA ASP A 25 5.34 -11.31 -13.48
C ASP A 25 4.32 -12.26 -14.12
N SER A 26 3.18 -11.70 -14.53
CA SER A 26 2.07 -12.46 -15.10
C SER A 26 1.27 -11.54 -16.02
N THR A 27 1.05 -12.01 -17.24
CA THR A 27 0.23 -11.26 -18.20
C THR A 27 -1.26 -11.54 -18.05
N THR A 28 -1.64 -12.41 -17.12
CA THR A 28 -3.04 -12.85 -16.96
C THR A 28 -3.64 -12.51 -15.60
N THR A 29 -2.82 -12.04 -14.66
CA THR A 29 -3.28 -11.72 -13.30
C THR A 29 -3.38 -10.21 -13.14
N TYR A 30 -4.52 -9.76 -12.61
CA TYR A 30 -4.77 -8.37 -12.27
C TYR A 30 -5.27 -8.32 -10.83
N GLN A 31 -4.98 -7.21 -10.16
CA GLN A 31 -5.56 -6.95 -8.85
C GLN A 31 -6.27 -5.60 -8.89
N THR A 32 -7.47 -5.55 -8.36
CA THR A 32 -8.18 -4.30 -8.10
C THR A 32 -8.15 -4.06 -6.61
N ILE A 33 -7.40 -3.04 -6.19
CA ILE A 33 -7.36 -2.63 -4.78
C ILE A 33 -8.70 -1.96 -4.48
N LEU A 34 -9.41 -2.48 -3.49
CA LEU A 34 -10.74 -1.97 -3.12
C LEU A 34 -10.66 -0.98 -1.97
N SER A 35 -9.80 -1.24 -1.00
CA SER A 35 -9.61 -0.34 0.13
C SER A 35 -8.27 -0.57 0.81
N ILE A 36 -7.73 0.49 1.39
CA ILE A 36 -6.54 0.45 2.25
C ILE A 36 -6.92 1.18 3.53
N SER A 37 -6.79 0.50 4.68
CA SER A 37 -7.08 1.09 5.98
C SER A 37 -5.79 1.15 6.80
N LEU A 38 -5.45 2.32 7.31
CA LEU A 38 -4.32 2.55 8.19
C LEU A 38 -4.84 3.05 9.53
N CYS A 39 -4.62 2.29 10.59
CA CYS A 39 -5.04 2.68 11.93
C CYS A 39 -3.80 2.94 12.80
N ASN A 40 -3.63 4.17 13.23
CA ASN A 40 -2.57 4.53 14.16
C ASN A 40 -3.05 4.22 15.58
N THR A 41 -2.51 3.16 16.17
CA THR A 41 -2.92 2.70 17.51
C THR A 41 -2.17 3.40 18.63
N SER A 42 -1.20 4.25 18.34
CA SER A 42 -0.49 5.03 19.36
C SER A 42 -1.43 6.03 20.01
N THR A 43 -1.31 6.16 21.33
CA THR A 43 -2.11 7.14 22.08
C THR A 43 -1.51 8.55 22.05
N SER A 44 -0.28 8.71 21.59
CA SER A 44 0.43 9.99 21.73
C SER A 44 1.30 10.37 20.52
N VAL A 45 1.52 9.47 19.57
CA VAL A 45 2.43 9.73 18.45
C VAL A 45 1.65 9.91 17.16
N ASP A 46 1.80 11.08 16.54
CA ASP A 46 1.28 11.35 15.21
C ASP A 46 2.28 10.85 14.18
N HIS A 47 1.79 10.21 13.13
CA HIS A 47 2.61 9.78 12.00
C HIS A 47 2.25 10.54 10.73
N THR A 48 3.14 10.51 9.76
CA THR A 48 2.84 10.83 8.36
C THR A 48 3.24 9.63 7.51
N PHE A 49 2.58 9.46 6.38
CA PHE A 49 2.82 8.30 5.53
C PHE A 49 2.78 8.64 4.06
N ASP A 50 3.43 7.78 3.28
CA ASP A 50 3.31 7.76 1.83
C ASP A 50 2.70 6.43 1.41
N ILE A 51 1.91 6.45 0.36
CA ILE A 51 1.45 5.24 -0.33
C ILE A 51 1.81 5.40 -1.80
N TYR A 52 2.46 4.40 -2.37
CA TYR A 52 2.88 4.45 -3.77
C TYR A 52 2.79 3.07 -4.42
N ILE A 53 2.70 3.08 -5.74
CA ILE A 53 2.85 1.89 -6.57
C ILE A 53 4.23 1.95 -7.21
N LYS A 54 4.98 0.85 -7.10
CA LYS A 54 6.28 0.70 -7.75
C LYS A 54 6.09 -0.13 -9.01
N ASP A 55 6.42 0.46 -10.15
CA ASP A 55 6.43 -0.24 -11.44
C ASP A 55 7.81 -0.87 -11.62
N VAL A 56 7.91 -2.16 -11.31
CA VAL A 56 9.21 -2.82 -11.16
C VAL A 56 9.96 -2.90 -12.49
N ASP A 57 9.26 -3.21 -13.57
CA ASP A 57 9.90 -3.40 -14.87
C ASP A 57 9.75 -2.22 -15.83
N GLY A 58 8.98 -1.20 -15.45
CA GLY A 58 8.75 -0.05 -16.30
C GLY A 58 7.89 -0.33 -17.52
N GLY A 59 7.12 -1.42 -17.51
CA GLY A 59 6.43 -1.91 -18.69
C GLY A 59 5.19 -1.16 -19.12
N HIS A 60 4.66 -0.27 -18.28
CA HIS A 60 3.35 0.33 -18.52
C HIS A 60 3.39 1.83 -18.87
N ASP A 61 4.57 2.43 -18.85
CA ASP A 61 4.69 3.87 -19.11
C ASP A 61 6.12 4.25 -19.47
N GLY A 62 6.41 5.55 -19.52
CA GLY A 62 7.72 6.06 -19.85
C GLY A 62 8.66 6.24 -18.67
N GLY A 63 8.29 5.82 -17.47
CA GLY A 63 9.08 6.09 -16.28
C GLY A 63 10.30 5.22 -16.09
N GLY A 64 10.33 4.05 -16.71
CA GLY A 64 11.42 3.09 -16.54
C GLY A 64 11.23 2.19 -15.32
N ALA A 65 12.17 1.25 -15.12
CA ALA A 65 12.10 0.26 -14.07
C ALA A 65 12.19 0.89 -12.68
N ASN A 66 11.46 0.34 -11.74
CA ASN A 66 11.44 0.75 -10.33
C ASN A 66 10.98 2.19 -10.11
N THR A 67 10.19 2.74 -11.03
CA THR A 67 9.60 4.07 -10.85
C THR A 67 8.47 4.01 -9.83
N LEU A 68 8.42 5.01 -8.95
CA LEU A 68 7.40 5.11 -7.91
C LEU A 68 6.32 6.08 -8.35
N TYR A 69 5.07 5.66 -8.25
CA TYR A 69 3.91 6.50 -8.55
C TYR A 69 3.11 6.68 -7.26
N TYR A 70 3.13 7.90 -6.72
CA TYR A 70 2.57 8.19 -5.41
C TYR A 70 1.07 8.42 -5.47
N LEU A 71 0.36 7.76 -4.55
CA LEU A 71 -1.04 8.04 -4.27
C LEU A 71 -1.17 9.10 -3.17
N TYR A 72 -0.29 9.03 -2.17
CA TYR A 72 -0.25 9.95 -1.05
C TYR A 72 1.19 10.24 -0.68
N ILE A 73 1.50 11.50 -0.39
CA ILE A 73 2.81 11.94 0.07
C ILE A 73 2.61 12.73 1.35
N THR A 74 3.33 12.33 2.41
CA THR A 74 3.32 13.04 3.71
C THR A 74 1.89 13.29 4.20
N GLN A 75 1.06 12.25 4.08
CA GLN A 75 -0.32 12.31 4.53
C GLN A 75 -0.37 12.15 6.04
N SER A 76 -1.15 12.98 6.71
CA SER A 76 -1.27 12.95 8.17
C SER A 76 -2.02 11.72 8.66
N LEU A 77 -1.50 11.09 9.71
CA LEU A 77 -2.15 9.98 10.41
C LEU A 77 -2.01 10.23 11.91
N PRO A 78 -2.87 11.08 12.49
CA PRO A 78 -2.78 11.41 13.91
C PRO A 78 -2.97 10.19 14.82
N ALA A 79 -2.48 10.33 16.06
CA ALA A 79 -2.65 9.29 17.08
C ALA A 79 -4.13 8.91 17.21
N LEU A 80 -4.39 7.59 17.34
CA LEU A 80 -5.72 7.01 17.50
C LEU A 80 -6.68 7.33 16.35
N SER A 81 -6.17 7.63 15.16
CA SER A 81 -6.99 7.88 13.97
C SER A 81 -6.83 6.79 12.94
N THR A 82 -7.80 6.71 12.04
CA THR A 82 -7.80 5.78 10.93
C THR A 82 -7.92 6.56 9.63
N PHE A 83 -7.04 6.25 8.68
CA PHE A 83 -7.12 6.75 7.32
C PHE A 83 -7.65 5.63 6.43
N ILE A 84 -8.61 5.93 5.57
CA ILE A 84 -9.18 4.94 4.65
C ILE A 84 -9.08 5.49 3.23
N HIS A 85 -8.43 4.73 2.36
CA HIS A 85 -8.48 4.90 0.91
C HIS A 85 -9.46 3.88 0.36
N ASN A 86 -10.50 4.32 -0.33
CA ASN A 86 -11.53 3.43 -0.86
C ASN A 86 -11.83 3.64 -2.35
N ASP A 87 -10.98 4.36 -3.06
CA ASP A 87 -11.04 4.44 -4.50
C ASP A 87 -10.33 3.24 -5.12
N LYS A 88 -10.90 2.67 -6.17
CA LYS A 88 -10.36 1.48 -6.80
C LYS A 88 -9.08 1.80 -7.55
N ILE A 89 -8.09 0.93 -7.40
CA ILE A 89 -6.81 1.03 -8.10
C ILE A 89 -6.56 -0.31 -8.77
N MET A 90 -6.32 -0.30 -10.08
CA MET A 90 -5.97 -1.52 -10.79
C MET A 90 -4.45 -1.67 -10.84
N MET A 91 -3.98 -2.87 -10.48
CA MET A 91 -2.56 -3.24 -10.59
C MET A 91 -2.41 -4.37 -11.60
N GLN A 92 -1.35 -4.31 -12.38
CA GLN A 92 -1.01 -5.25 -13.43
C GLN A 92 0.32 -5.94 -13.09
N ASP A 93 0.81 -6.77 -13.99
CA ASP A 93 2.05 -7.51 -13.76
C ASP A 93 3.23 -6.60 -13.40
N ASN A 94 4.06 -7.09 -12.50
CA ASN A 94 5.26 -6.40 -12.01
C ASN A 94 4.97 -5.05 -11.35
N GLU A 95 3.82 -4.92 -10.69
CA GLU A 95 3.48 -3.75 -9.89
C GLU A 95 3.34 -4.13 -8.43
N GLU A 96 3.84 -3.27 -7.55
CA GLU A 96 3.84 -3.48 -6.10
C GLU A 96 3.30 -2.25 -5.40
N LEU A 97 2.43 -2.46 -4.42
CA LEU A 97 1.82 -1.39 -3.63
C LEU A 97 2.52 -1.35 -2.26
N TYR A 98 2.98 -0.17 -1.88
CA TYR A 98 3.72 0.03 -0.63
C TYR A 98 3.12 1.15 0.21
N MET A 99 3.30 1.02 1.53
CA MET A 99 3.11 2.10 2.49
C MET A 99 4.40 2.27 3.30
N VAL A 100 4.77 3.51 3.54
CA VAL A 100 5.92 3.83 4.40
C VAL A 100 5.56 4.96 5.33
N LEU A 101 5.92 4.82 6.61
CA LEU A 101 5.84 5.92 7.56
C LEU A 101 7.07 6.79 7.38
N ASP A 102 6.89 8.07 7.10
CA ASP A 102 7.98 8.97 6.80
C ASP A 102 8.38 9.86 7.98
N SER A 103 7.81 9.61 9.14
CA SER A 103 8.17 10.30 10.37
C SER A 103 8.05 9.37 11.56
N ASN A 104 8.86 9.62 12.57
CA ASN A 104 8.90 9.01 13.88
C ASN A 104 8.55 7.51 13.93
N SER A 105 9.56 6.69 14.06
CA SER A 105 9.42 5.25 14.09
C SER A 105 9.03 4.65 15.44
N SER A 106 8.80 5.45 16.47
CA SER A 106 8.49 4.94 17.82
C SER A 106 7.05 5.31 18.20
N PRO A 107 6.22 4.33 18.61
CA PRO A 107 6.49 2.89 18.64
C PRO A 107 6.48 2.28 17.24
N VAL A 108 7.37 1.32 17.00
CA VAL A 108 7.60 0.78 15.65
C VAL A 108 6.41 0.04 15.05
N ASN A 109 5.58 -0.58 15.89
CA ASN A 109 4.46 -1.43 15.45
C ASN A 109 3.11 -0.77 15.70
N SER A 110 3.02 0.54 15.56
CA SER A 110 1.82 1.27 15.97
C SER A 110 0.75 1.37 14.89
N VAL A 111 1.08 1.17 13.62
CA VAL A 111 0.11 1.31 12.53
C VAL A 111 -0.31 -0.06 12.04
N HIS A 112 -1.60 -0.33 12.13
CA HIS A 112 -2.20 -1.57 11.63
C HIS A 112 -2.81 -1.30 10.26
N ILE A 113 -2.51 -2.17 9.30
CA ILE A 113 -2.86 -1.96 7.90
C ILE A 113 -3.71 -3.11 7.41
N ILE A 114 -4.83 -2.79 6.78
CA ILE A 114 -5.70 -3.78 6.14
C ILE A 114 -5.88 -3.36 4.69
N THR A 115 -5.50 -4.24 3.77
CA THR A 115 -5.68 -4.04 2.34
C THR A 115 -6.64 -5.09 1.81
N SER A 116 -7.71 -4.64 1.17
CA SER A 116 -8.70 -5.53 0.55
C SER A 116 -8.63 -5.38 -0.95
N TYR A 117 -8.62 -6.49 -1.66
CA TYR A 117 -8.51 -6.46 -3.12
C TYR A 117 -9.21 -7.64 -3.77
N LEU A 118 -9.52 -7.45 -5.05
CA LEU A 118 -10.06 -8.48 -5.93
C LEU A 118 -8.94 -8.94 -6.86
N GLU A 119 -8.64 -10.23 -6.84
CA GLU A 119 -7.66 -10.82 -7.75
C GLU A 119 -8.40 -11.50 -8.89
N GLN A 120 -8.00 -11.19 -10.12
CA GLN A 120 -8.59 -11.74 -11.34
C GLN A 120 -7.51 -12.42 -12.16
N THR A 121 -7.77 -13.65 -12.55
CA THR A 121 -6.83 -14.45 -13.35
C THR A 121 -7.45 -15.00 -14.62
#